data_2c847f3d725e0fb820529fc3a5cb3ab0
#
_entry.id   2c847f3d725e0fb820529fc3a5cb3ab0
#
_cell.length_a   1.000
_cell.length_b   1.000
_cell.length_c   1.000
_cell.angle_alpha   90.00
_cell.angle_beta   90.00
_cell.angle_gamma   90.00
#
_symmetry.space_group_name_H-M   'P 1'
#
loop_
_entity.id
_entity.type
_entity.pdbx_description
1 polymer ?
#
loop_
_entity_poly.entity_id
_entity_poly.type
_entity_poly.pdbx_seq_one_letter_code
_entity_poly.pdbx_strand_id
1 'polypeptide(L)'
;ESSQQLSSTQPMMSEEESLTTKFNKYNDLIFSSKLPIPRLKWSRGKTRLGQMACKRKRSWGRTTFYDYTISVSRYYNLTEEQIDDVLIHEMIHYFIAYTGQKDSSAHGTLFRSMMNNINQRFGRNITISARTRSIEPRVTEAPKTYLVLALEMRNGKHYFSSVNPNTVRKIT
;
A
#
# COMPACT_ATOMS: atom_id res chain seq x y z
N GLU A 1 3.27 11.43 -50.39
CA GLU A 1 3.52 12.03 -49.05
C GLU A 1 2.96 11.12 -47.99
N SER A 2 3.80 10.26 -47.45
CA SER A 2 3.45 9.27 -46.45
C SER A 2 3.87 9.79 -45.10
N SER A 3 2.88 10.19 -44.29
CA SER A 3 3.11 10.56 -42.89
C SER A 3 3.17 9.32 -42.03
N GLN A 4 4.37 8.92 -41.63
CA GLN A 4 4.58 7.88 -40.62
C GLN A 4 4.34 8.50 -39.23
N GLN A 5 3.24 8.08 -38.58
CA GLN A 5 3.01 8.29 -37.16
C GLN A 5 3.96 7.36 -36.38
N LEU A 6 4.94 7.94 -35.74
CA LEU A 6 5.77 7.29 -34.73
C LEU A 6 4.92 7.11 -33.46
N SER A 7 4.40 5.90 -33.26
CA SER A 7 3.83 5.47 -32.00
C SER A 7 4.95 5.34 -30.97
N SER A 8 5.07 6.29 -30.07
CA SER A 8 5.95 6.19 -28.91
C SER A 8 5.33 5.26 -27.87
N THR A 9 5.62 3.97 -28.02
CA THR A 9 5.34 2.99 -26.97
C THR A 9 6.33 3.23 -25.82
N GLN A 10 5.96 4.02 -24.84
CA GLN A 10 6.69 4.05 -23.57
C GLN A 10 6.60 2.66 -22.95
N PRO A 11 7.73 2.04 -22.54
CA PRO A 11 7.69 0.78 -21.83
C PRO A 11 6.92 1.00 -20.53
N MET A 12 5.84 0.25 -20.34
CA MET A 12 5.16 0.16 -19.05
C MET A 12 6.16 -0.42 -18.05
N MET A 13 6.77 0.46 -17.24
CA MET A 13 7.60 0.04 -16.10
C MET A 13 6.76 -0.87 -15.22
N SER A 14 7.30 -2.02 -14.81
CA SER A 14 6.60 -2.90 -13.88
C SER A 14 6.31 -2.13 -12.59
N GLU A 15 5.18 -2.41 -11.94
CA GLU A 15 4.76 -1.69 -10.73
C GLU A 15 5.76 -1.88 -9.56
N GLU A 16 6.55 -2.94 -9.58
CA GLU A 16 7.65 -3.18 -8.64
C GLU A 16 8.85 -2.26 -8.91
N GLU A 17 9.16 -1.98 -10.18
CA GLU A 17 10.17 -1.00 -10.54
C GLU A 17 9.80 0.40 -10.07
N SER A 18 8.52 0.75 -10.13
CA SER A 18 8.02 2.02 -9.64
C SER A 18 8.26 2.21 -8.13
N LEU A 19 7.99 1.20 -7.29
CA LEU A 19 8.29 1.28 -5.84
C LEU A 19 9.79 1.35 -5.57
N THR A 20 10.59 0.61 -6.29
CA THR A 20 12.06 0.64 -6.16
C THR A 20 12.61 2.00 -6.55
N THR A 21 12.14 2.57 -7.64
CA THR A 21 12.53 3.91 -8.07
C THR A 21 12.18 4.97 -7.03
N LYS A 22 10.96 4.91 -6.48
CA LYS A 22 10.52 5.81 -5.41
C LYS A 22 11.35 5.63 -4.13
N PHE A 23 11.61 4.39 -3.73
CA PHE A 23 12.45 4.08 -2.58
C PHE A 23 13.85 4.68 -2.73
N ASN A 24 14.52 4.45 -3.86
CA ASN A 24 15.86 4.98 -4.12
C ASN A 24 15.87 6.51 -4.07
N LYS A 25 14.90 7.16 -4.70
CA LYS A 25 14.74 8.62 -4.67
C LYS A 25 14.67 9.15 -3.23
N TYR A 26 13.81 8.57 -2.38
CA TYR A 26 13.64 9.04 -1.01
C TYR A 26 14.76 8.58 -0.07
N ASN A 27 15.38 7.45 -0.34
CA ASN A 27 16.57 7.01 0.37
C ASN A 27 17.73 8.00 0.17
N ASP A 28 17.94 8.43 -1.06
CA ASP A 28 18.96 9.44 -1.37
C ASP A 28 18.61 10.79 -0.76
N LEU A 29 17.42 11.29 -1.00
CA LEU A 29 16.98 12.63 -0.62
C LEU A 29 16.87 12.81 0.90
N ILE A 30 16.35 11.81 1.64
CA ILE A 30 15.98 11.93 3.05
C ILE A 30 16.95 11.18 3.96
N PHE A 31 17.40 9.99 3.56
CA PHE A 31 18.19 9.09 4.40
C PHE A 31 19.68 9.01 3.98
N SER A 32 20.11 9.88 3.05
CA SER A 32 21.49 9.96 2.57
C SER A 32 22.02 8.61 2.06
N SER A 33 21.19 7.88 1.34
CA SER A 33 21.47 6.54 0.77
C SER A 33 21.90 5.48 1.80
N LYS A 34 21.55 5.66 3.06
CA LYS A 34 21.97 4.76 4.15
C LYS A 34 21.21 3.45 4.23
N LEU A 35 20.04 3.35 3.58
CA LEU A 35 19.17 2.18 3.65
C LEU A 35 19.48 1.22 2.50
N PRO A 36 19.86 -0.03 2.77
CA PRO A 36 19.81 -1.07 1.74
C PRO A 36 18.40 -1.24 1.20
N ILE A 37 18.26 -1.62 -0.05
CA ILE A 37 16.93 -1.85 -0.65
C ILE A 37 16.29 -3.05 0.03
N PRO A 38 15.13 -2.87 0.72
CA PRO A 38 14.40 -3.98 1.32
C PRO A 38 13.60 -4.71 0.24
N ARG A 39 12.88 -5.78 0.60
CA ARG A 39 11.88 -6.34 -0.29
C ARG A 39 10.71 -5.36 -0.41
N LEU A 40 10.49 -4.83 -1.60
CA LEU A 40 9.40 -3.91 -1.90
C LEU A 40 8.26 -4.65 -2.60
N LYS A 41 7.03 -4.45 -2.18
CA LYS A 41 5.87 -5.09 -2.81
C LYS A 41 4.58 -4.26 -2.67
N TRP A 42 3.72 -4.40 -3.65
CA TRP A 42 2.34 -3.95 -3.55
C TRP A 42 1.51 -4.97 -2.75
N SER A 43 0.59 -4.49 -1.94
CA SER A 43 -0.36 -5.32 -1.19
C SER A 43 -1.81 -4.99 -1.54
N ARG A 44 -2.74 -5.86 -1.18
CA ARG A 44 -4.18 -5.60 -1.27
C ARG A 44 -4.79 -5.42 0.13
N GLY A 45 -3.99 -4.96 1.10
CA GLY A 45 -4.42 -4.74 2.48
C GLY A 45 -5.52 -3.69 2.56
N LYS A 46 -6.60 -4.00 3.28
CA LYS A 46 -7.76 -3.12 3.49
C LYS A 46 -7.70 -2.34 4.80
N THR A 47 -6.80 -2.68 5.70
CA THR A 47 -6.72 -2.10 7.04
C THR A 47 -5.57 -1.12 7.22
N ARG A 48 -4.57 -1.19 6.33
CA ARG A 48 -3.36 -0.36 6.38
C ARG A 48 -2.95 0.06 4.99
N LEU A 49 -2.52 1.31 4.85
CA LEU A 49 -2.00 1.82 3.58
C LEU A 49 -0.56 1.36 3.31
N GLY A 50 0.23 1.20 4.37
CA GLY A 50 1.59 0.69 4.31
C GLY A 50 1.90 -0.27 5.45
N GLN A 51 3.00 -1.00 5.32
CA GLN A 51 3.56 -1.84 6.37
C GLN A 51 5.04 -2.07 6.15
N MET A 52 5.85 -1.78 7.17
CA MET A 52 7.21 -2.27 7.30
C MET A 52 7.20 -3.53 8.17
N ALA A 53 7.83 -4.59 7.70
CA ALA A 53 8.00 -5.85 8.43
C ALA A 53 9.46 -6.29 8.39
N CYS A 54 9.90 -6.96 9.44
CA CYS A 54 11.22 -7.56 9.49
C CYS A 54 11.18 -8.86 10.32
N LYS A 55 12.14 -9.73 10.09
CA LYS A 55 12.38 -10.87 10.96
C LYS A 55 13.33 -10.48 12.08
N ARG A 56 13.20 -11.14 13.21
CA ARG A 56 14.12 -10.98 14.35
C ARG A 56 14.74 -12.32 14.73
N LYS A 57 16.02 -12.26 15.06
CA LYS A 57 16.76 -13.37 15.66
C LYS A 57 17.30 -12.93 17.00
N ARG A 58 17.11 -13.73 18.02
CA ARG A 58 17.72 -13.52 19.34
C ARG A 58 18.82 -14.56 19.54
N SER A 59 20.03 -14.10 19.82
CA SER A 59 21.19 -14.95 20.09
C SER A 59 22.03 -14.30 21.15
N TRP A 60 22.44 -15.04 22.19
CA TRP A 60 23.31 -14.57 23.29
C TRP A 60 22.86 -13.22 23.90
N GLY A 61 21.54 -13.07 24.17
CA GLY A 61 20.98 -11.85 24.72
C GLY A 61 20.85 -10.66 23.74
N ARG A 62 21.36 -10.80 22.51
CA ARG A 62 21.29 -9.76 21.46
C ARG A 62 20.16 -10.07 20.48
N THR A 63 19.37 -9.06 20.16
CA THR A 63 18.33 -9.12 19.12
C THR A 63 18.85 -8.43 17.87
N THR A 64 18.82 -9.15 16.74
CA THR A 64 19.11 -8.63 15.39
C THR A 64 17.88 -8.69 14.54
N PHE A 65 17.66 -7.64 13.74
CA PHE A 65 16.57 -7.57 12.76
C PHE A 65 17.14 -7.79 11.37
N TYR A 66 16.43 -8.51 10.53
CA TYR A 66 16.84 -8.84 9.17
C TYR A 66 15.61 -9.13 8.29
N ASP A 67 15.82 -9.34 6.98
CA ASP A 67 14.77 -9.65 6.00
C ASP A 67 13.64 -8.60 6.00
N TYR A 68 14.04 -7.34 5.80
CA TYR A 68 13.12 -6.22 5.79
C TYR A 68 12.23 -6.24 4.56
N THR A 69 10.96 -5.94 4.76
CA THR A 69 9.96 -5.84 3.70
C THR A 69 9.15 -4.58 3.92
N ILE A 70 8.97 -3.77 2.88
CA ILE A 70 8.03 -2.66 2.85
C ILE A 70 6.93 -2.99 1.85
N SER A 71 5.69 -2.84 2.25
CA SER A 71 4.52 -3.02 1.39
C SER A 71 3.63 -1.78 1.41
N VAL A 72 3.10 -1.40 0.24
CA VAL A 72 2.14 -0.31 0.07
C VAL A 72 0.85 -0.88 -0.49
N SER A 73 -0.29 -0.47 0.02
CA SER A 73 -1.59 -0.98 -0.41
C SER A 73 -2.00 -0.37 -1.75
N ARG A 74 -2.48 -1.22 -2.65
CA ARG A 74 -3.14 -0.84 -3.91
C ARG A 74 -4.66 -1.00 -3.85
N TYR A 75 -5.17 -1.34 -2.68
CA TYR A 75 -6.61 -1.47 -2.50
C TYR A 75 -7.32 -0.12 -2.62
N TYR A 76 -6.66 0.95 -2.19
CA TYR A 76 -7.20 2.29 -2.20
C TYR A 76 -6.74 3.07 -3.44
N ASN A 77 -7.59 4.02 -3.87
CA ASN A 77 -7.28 4.95 -4.96
C ASN A 77 -6.44 6.11 -4.42
N LEU A 78 -5.16 5.85 -4.18
CA LEU A 78 -4.21 6.84 -3.69
C LEU A 78 -3.62 7.64 -4.85
N THR A 79 -3.38 8.93 -4.62
CA THR A 79 -2.55 9.74 -5.51
C THR A 79 -1.08 9.32 -5.40
N GLU A 80 -0.26 9.70 -6.39
CA GLU A 80 1.19 9.45 -6.36
C GLU A 80 1.84 10.09 -5.11
N GLU A 81 1.41 11.28 -4.71
CA GLU A 81 1.90 11.95 -3.51
C GLU A 81 1.54 11.19 -2.23
N GLN A 82 0.32 10.64 -2.16
CA GLN A 82 -0.11 9.82 -1.03
C GLN A 82 0.66 8.49 -0.97
N ILE A 83 0.94 7.87 -2.13
CA ILE A 83 1.79 6.68 -2.20
C ILE A 83 3.19 7.00 -1.68
N ASP A 84 3.75 8.12 -2.07
CA ASP A 84 5.05 8.59 -1.60
C ASP A 84 5.07 8.83 -0.09
N ASP A 85 4.05 9.50 0.46
CA ASP A 85 3.93 9.74 1.91
C ASP A 85 3.81 8.44 2.71
N VAL A 86 3.04 7.46 2.20
CA VAL A 86 2.95 6.13 2.79
C VAL A 86 4.31 5.41 2.73
N LEU A 87 4.99 5.46 1.60
CA LEU A 87 6.31 4.84 1.45
C LEU A 87 7.33 5.45 2.42
N ILE A 88 7.38 6.77 2.51
CA ILE A 88 8.32 7.47 3.42
C ILE A 88 7.98 7.15 4.89
N HIS A 89 6.70 7.05 5.26
CA HIS A 89 6.28 6.60 6.59
C HIS A 89 6.90 5.23 6.94
N GLU A 90 6.79 4.27 6.04
CA GLU A 90 7.37 2.94 6.23
C GLU A 90 8.91 2.95 6.21
N MET A 91 9.51 3.87 5.44
CA MET A 91 10.96 4.07 5.43
C MET A 91 11.48 4.65 6.75
N ILE A 92 10.70 5.48 7.46
CA ILE A 92 11.07 5.94 8.81
C ILE A 92 11.11 4.76 9.78
N HIS A 93 10.11 3.87 9.75
CA HIS A 93 10.13 2.64 10.55
C HIS A 93 11.33 1.77 10.21
N TYR A 94 11.62 1.61 8.93
CA TYR A 94 12.78 0.86 8.46
C TYR A 94 14.09 1.47 8.94
N PHE A 95 14.26 2.78 8.85
CA PHE A 95 15.46 3.48 9.31
C PHE A 95 15.70 3.26 10.81
N ILE A 96 14.67 3.42 11.63
CA ILE A 96 14.76 3.22 13.09
C ILE A 96 15.15 1.78 13.40
N ALA A 97 14.52 0.80 12.75
CA ALA A 97 14.82 -0.62 12.97
C ALA A 97 16.21 -1.01 12.46
N TYR A 98 16.59 -0.55 11.28
CA TYR A 98 17.87 -0.86 10.64
C TYR A 98 19.07 -0.27 11.40
N THR A 99 18.94 0.98 11.87
CA THR A 99 19.99 1.64 12.66
C THR A 99 20.05 1.19 14.12
N GLY A 100 19.12 0.30 14.53
CA GLY A 100 19.06 -0.21 15.90
C GLY A 100 18.64 0.83 16.94
N GLN A 101 18.08 1.95 16.50
CA GLN A 101 17.56 2.96 17.40
C GLN A 101 16.31 2.46 18.10
N LYS A 102 16.10 2.90 19.34
CA LYS A 102 14.92 2.54 20.12
C LYS A 102 13.98 3.73 20.21
N ASP A 103 12.71 3.47 20.01
CA ASP A 103 11.67 4.45 20.26
C ASP A 103 10.71 3.94 21.37
N SER A 104 10.00 4.84 22.01
CA SER A 104 9.07 4.52 23.12
C SER A 104 7.87 3.69 22.65
N SER A 105 7.50 3.81 21.39
CA SER A 105 6.42 3.06 20.73
C SER A 105 6.64 3.05 19.22
N ALA A 106 5.77 2.37 18.47
CA ALA A 106 5.86 2.34 17.00
C ALA A 106 5.87 3.76 16.37
N HIS A 107 5.15 4.70 16.96
CA HIS A 107 5.15 6.12 16.56
C HIS A 107 5.49 7.00 17.76
N GLY A 108 6.60 6.68 18.41
CA GLY A 108 7.09 7.42 19.59
C GLY A 108 7.75 8.75 19.23
N THR A 109 8.52 9.27 20.16
CA THR A 109 9.14 10.59 20.04
C THR A 109 10.11 10.67 18.85
N LEU A 110 10.90 9.62 18.64
CA LEU A 110 11.87 9.58 17.54
C LEU A 110 11.16 9.58 16.18
N PHE A 111 10.17 8.69 15.99
CA PHE A 111 9.39 8.64 14.76
C PHE A 111 8.73 9.98 14.45
N ARG A 112 8.06 10.58 15.44
CA ARG A 112 7.37 11.88 15.28
C ARG A 112 8.33 13.02 14.95
N SER A 113 9.49 13.05 15.59
CA SER A 113 10.52 14.04 15.29
C SER A 113 11.02 13.93 13.84
N MET A 114 11.31 12.72 13.38
CA MET A 114 11.71 12.48 11.99
C MET A 114 10.61 12.86 11.03
N MET A 115 9.37 12.41 11.26
CA MET A 115 8.20 12.71 10.43
C MET A 115 7.99 14.22 10.30
N ASN A 116 8.00 14.96 11.41
CA ASN A 116 7.79 16.40 11.41
C ASN A 116 8.91 17.13 10.65
N ASN A 117 10.16 16.72 10.85
CA ASN A 117 11.30 17.26 10.13
C ASN A 117 11.19 17.04 8.62
N ILE A 118 10.80 15.84 8.20
CA ILE A 118 10.62 15.49 6.80
C ILE A 118 9.46 16.32 6.20
N ASN A 119 8.33 16.40 6.89
CA ASN A 119 7.19 17.20 6.45
C ASN A 119 7.58 18.67 6.24
N GLN A 120 8.30 19.25 7.20
CA GLN A 120 8.73 20.64 7.12
C GLN A 120 9.76 20.87 6.01
N ARG A 121 10.78 20.03 5.90
CA ARG A 121 11.90 20.24 4.95
C ARG A 121 11.55 19.92 3.49
N PHE A 122 10.68 18.96 3.28
CA PHE A 122 10.38 18.43 1.94
C PHE A 122 8.92 18.68 1.51
N GLY A 123 8.14 19.46 2.28
CA GLY A 123 6.75 19.77 1.94
C GLY A 123 5.86 18.52 1.87
N ARG A 124 6.14 17.52 2.74
CA ARG A 124 5.38 16.26 2.75
C ARG A 124 4.22 16.34 3.75
N ASN A 125 3.27 15.40 3.63
CA ASN A 125 2.12 15.30 4.52
C ASN A 125 2.02 13.89 5.15
N ILE A 126 3.14 13.43 5.69
CA ILE A 126 3.22 12.14 6.37
C ILE A 126 2.45 12.23 7.68
N THR A 127 1.60 11.25 7.95
CA THR A 127 0.76 11.18 9.16
C THR A 127 0.98 9.87 9.92
N ILE A 128 0.69 9.86 11.22
CA ILE A 128 0.80 8.67 12.08
C ILE A 128 -0.26 7.63 11.73
N SER A 129 -1.46 8.07 11.38
CA SER A 129 -2.55 7.19 11.00
C SER A 129 -3.29 7.76 9.80
N ALA A 130 -3.28 7.04 8.70
CA ALA A 130 -4.18 7.32 7.61
C ALA A 130 -5.58 6.76 7.97
N ARG A 131 -6.59 7.64 8.01
CA ARG A 131 -7.98 7.21 8.15
C ARG A 131 -8.43 6.60 6.82
N THR A 132 -8.32 5.29 6.69
CA THR A 132 -8.72 4.56 5.48
C THR A 132 -10.22 4.68 5.17
N ARG A 133 -11.04 5.05 6.14
CA ARG A 133 -12.50 5.21 5.98
C ARG A 133 -12.90 6.34 5.01
N SER A 134 -12.04 7.31 4.79
CA SER A 134 -12.29 8.45 3.88
C SER A 134 -11.67 8.26 2.49
N ILE A 135 -10.97 7.16 2.27
CA ILE A 135 -10.28 6.89 0.99
C ILE A 135 -11.08 5.83 0.23
N GLU A 136 -11.46 6.17 -0.99
CA GLU A 136 -12.21 5.23 -1.83
C GLU A 136 -11.37 4.03 -2.24
N PRO A 137 -11.95 2.82 -2.22
CA PRO A 137 -11.30 1.65 -2.79
C PRO A 137 -11.04 1.83 -4.28
N ARG A 138 -9.90 1.36 -4.76
CA ARG A 138 -9.63 1.30 -6.20
C ARG A 138 -10.57 0.29 -6.85
N VAL A 139 -11.44 0.74 -7.72
CA VAL A 139 -12.31 -0.14 -8.50
C VAL A 139 -11.45 -0.82 -9.57
N THR A 140 -10.91 -2.00 -9.25
CA THR A 140 -10.07 -2.79 -10.18
C THR A 140 -10.82 -3.95 -10.81
N GLU A 141 -12.04 -4.23 -10.35
CA GLU A 141 -12.83 -5.34 -10.86
C GLU A 141 -13.96 -4.79 -11.75
N ALA A 142 -14.16 -5.42 -12.91
CA ALA A 142 -15.37 -5.21 -13.68
C ALA A 142 -16.59 -5.44 -12.78
N PRO A 143 -17.69 -4.70 -12.96
CA PRO A 143 -18.87 -4.86 -12.14
C PRO A 143 -19.30 -6.33 -12.15
N LYS A 144 -19.36 -6.94 -10.97
CA LYS A 144 -19.81 -8.33 -10.84
C LYS A 144 -21.30 -8.38 -11.08
N THR A 145 -21.71 -9.13 -12.10
CA THR A 145 -23.12 -9.43 -12.33
C THR A 145 -23.56 -10.51 -11.35
N TYR A 146 -24.56 -10.20 -10.56
CA TYR A 146 -25.19 -11.17 -9.66
C TYR A 146 -26.54 -11.57 -10.21
N LEU A 147 -26.83 -12.89 -10.19
CA LEU A 147 -28.19 -13.35 -10.39
C LEU A 147 -28.98 -13.10 -9.10
N VAL A 148 -30.02 -12.31 -9.17
CA VAL A 148 -30.89 -11.98 -8.03
C VAL A 148 -32.24 -12.64 -8.28
N LEU A 149 -32.67 -13.47 -7.33
CA LEU A 149 -34.03 -13.97 -7.28
C LEU A 149 -34.90 -12.91 -6.59
N ALA A 150 -35.90 -12.41 -7.30
CA ALA A 150 -36.92 -11.53 -6.75
C ALA A 150 -38.22 -12.33 -6.60
N LEU A 151 -38.79 -12.36 -5.41
CA LEU A 151 -40.08 -13.00 -5.12
C LEU A 151 -41.08 -11.94 -4.69
N GLU A 152 -42.17 -11.82 -5.40
CA GLU A 152 -43.32 -10.99 -5.03
C GLU A 152 -44.41 -11.85 -4.43
N MET A 153 -44.82 -11.51 -3.23
CA MET A 153 -45.87 -12.18 -2.50
C MET A 153 -47.25 -11.54 -2.81
N ARG A 154 -48.31 -12.30 -2.74
CA ARG A 154 -49.70 -11.80 -2.95
C ARG A 154 -50.09 -10.65 -2.02
N ASN A 155 -49.40 -10.47 -0.90
CA ASN A 155 -49.61 -9.37 0.06
C ASN A 155 -48.76 -8.12 -0.24
N GLY A 156 -48.13 -8.02 -1.43
CA GLY A 156 -47.30 -6.92 -1.88
C GLY A 156 -45.92 -6.86 -1.28
N LYS A 157 -45.49 -7.87 -0.51
CA LYS A 157 -44.12 -7.93 0.02
C LYS A 157 -43.16 -8.48 -1.02
N HIS A 158 -41.98 -7.85 -1.13
CA HIS A 158 -40.89 -8.27 -2.02
C HIS A 158 -39.73 -8.83 -1.22
N TYR A 159 -39.17 -9.92 -1.70
CA TYR A 159 -37.96 -10.53 -1.14
C TYR A 159 -36.91 -10.66 -2.24
N PHE A 160 -35.66 -10.36 -1.89
CA PHE A 160 -34.54 -10.46 -2.81
C PHE A 160 -33.48 -11.39 -2.22
N SER A 161 -32.95 -12.30 -3.02
CA SER A 161 -31.84 -13.16 -2.63
C SER A 161 -30.81 -13.24 -3.74
N SER A 162 -29.54 -13.15 -3.41
CA SER A 162 -28.48 -13.43 -4.37
C SER A 162 -28.33 -14.93 -4.55
N VAL A 163 -28.29 -15.38 -5.80
CA VAL A 163 -28.13 -16.80 -6.14
C VAL A 163 -26.70 -17.06 -6.57
N ASN A 164 -26.08 -18.08 -5.98
CA ASN A 164 -24.76 -18.50 -6.41
C ASN A 164 -24.84 -19.12 -7.82
N PRO A 165 -24.13 -18.58 -8.84
CA PRO A 165 -24.17 -19.08 -10.20
C PRO A 165 -23.83 -20.57 -10.33
N ASN A 166 -23.00 -21.10 -9.44
CA ASN A 166 -22.63 -22.51 -9.43
C ASN A 166 -23.76 -23.44 -8.96
N THR A 167 -24.74 -22.89 -8.24
CA THR A 167 -25.91 -23.65 -7.78
C THR A 167 -26.95 -23.80 -8.92
N VAL A 168 -27.07 -22.79 -9.77
CA VAL A 168 -28.02 -22.80 -10.90
C VAL A 168 -27.64 -23.86 -11.95
N ARG A 169 -26.35 -24.06 -12.20
CA ARG A 169 -25.86 -25.08 -13.14
C ARG A 169 -26.13 -26.53 -12.71
N LYS A 170 -26.56 -26.76 -11.48
CA LYS A 170 -26.91 -28.11 -10.99
C LYS A 170 -28.38 -28.45 -11.10
N ILE A 171 -29.22 -27.50 -11.57
CA ILE A 171 -30.66 -27.63 -11.64
C ILE A 171 -31.13 -27.80 -13.10
N THR A 172 -30.24 -27.62 -14.07
CA THR A 172 -30.44 -27.93 -15.50
C THR A 172 -29.75 -29.24 -15.86
#